data_e0f250bd29083a93dc14cc065b4bf881
#
_entry.id   e0f250bd29083a93dc14cc065b4bf881
#
_cell.length_a   1.000
_cell.length_b   1.000
_cell.length_c   1.000
_cell.angle_alpha   90.00
_cell.angle_beta   90.00
_cell.angle_gamma   90.00
#
_symmetry.space_group_name_H-M   'P 1'
#
loop_
_entity.id
_entity.type
_entity.pdbx_description
1 polymer ?
#
loop_
_entity_poly.entity_id
_entity_poly.type
_entity_poly.pdbx_seq_one_letter_code
_entity_poly.pdbx_strand_id
1 'polypeptide(L)'
;CFYHLAWQGTSPQDRNNKSIQDANVQYTVDAVHLASRFHCKKFIGAGSQAEYGIQMKKIDAHSTPNPVSAYGHAKLIASEKCKTCCQSLNIICIWTRIFSVYGIHDRSDSLINYALRCAISGEKAVFSKALNKWDYLFESDAAAILLLLGKKIVNHSTFCLASGISKPLMSYIEEIWE
;
A
#
# COMPACT_ATOMS: atom_id res chain seq x y z
N CYS A 1 4.01 -12.99 15.22
CA CYS A 1 4.02 -12.11 14.06
C CYS A 1 3.52 -10.73 14.48
N PHE A 2 4.17 -9.67 14.00
CA PHE A 2 3.77 -8.28 14.23
C PHE A 2 3.36 -7.66 12.89
N TYR A 3 2.18 -7.04 12.81
CA TYR A 3 1.70 -6.33 11.65
C TYR A 3 1.74 -4.82 11.92
N HIS A 4 2.51 -4.09 11.14
CA HIS A 4 2.60 -2.63 11.20
C HIS A 4 1.87 -2.04 9.99
N LEU A 5 0.61 -1.67 10.20
CA LEU A 5 -0.25 -1.10 9.16
C LEU A 5 -0.50 0.40 9.36
N ALA A 6 -0.09 0.93 10.51
CA ALA A 6 -0.28 2.33 10.85
C ALA A 6 0.61 3.26 10.01
N TRP A 7 0.05 4.39 9.58
CA TRP A 7 0.75 5.46 8.89
C TRP A 7 -0.05 6.75 9.02
N GLN A 8 0.57 7.82 9.46
CA GLN A 8 -0.06 9.13 9.57
C GLN A 8 0.07 9.90 8.24
N GLY A 9 -0.93 10.73 7.89
CA GLY A 9 -0.86 11.62 6.73
C GLY A 9 -0.96 10.89 5.40
N THR A 10 -2.02 10.07 5.24
CA THR A 10 -2.36 9.40 3.98
C THR A 10 -3.27 10.23 3.08
N SER A 11 -3.82 11.34 3.60
CA SER A 11 -4.67 12.26 2.83
C SER A 11 -3.87 12.92 1.69
N PRO A 12 -4.51 13.34 0.60
CA PRO A 12 -3.82 14.03 -0.49
C PRO A 12 -3.01 15.25 -0.03
N GLN A 13 -3.51 16.01 0.96
CA GLN A 13 -2.88 17.20 1.53
C GLN A 13 -1.60 16.85 2.28
N ASP A 14 -1.61 15.73 3.02
CA ASP A 14 -0.51 15.34 3.90
C ASP A 14 0.59 14.54 3.18
N ARG A 15 0.28 13.95 2.02
CA ARG A 15 1.23 13.09 1.29
C ARG A 15 2.54 13.77 0.91
N ASN A 16 2.53 15.09 0.81
CA ASN A 16 3.74 15.89 0.54
C ASN A 16 4.21 16.70 1.76
N ASN A 17 3.59 16.50 2.93
CA ASN A 17 4.09 17.09 4.17
C ASN A 17 5.29 16.27 4.69
N LYS A 18 6.49 16.77 4.36
CA LYS A 18 7.73 16.05 4.67
C LYS A 18 7.89 15.73 6.15
N SER A 19 7.52 16.64 7.04
CA SER A 19 7.66 16.44 8.50
C SER A 19 6.82 15.25 8.99
N ILE A 20 5.56 15.16 8.54
CA ILE A 20 4.68 14.03 8.87
C ILE A 20 5.26 12.74 8.30
N GLN A 21 5.71 12.77 7.06
CA GLN A 21 6.21 11.57 6.39
C GLN A 21 7.53 11.09 7.00
N ASP A 22 8.43 11.98 7.36
CA ASP A 22 9.69 11.62 8.03
C ASP A 22 9.44 11.02 9.43
N ALA A 23 8.46 11.53 10.19
CA ALA A 23 8.09 10.96 11.49
C ALA A 23 7.61 9.49 11.36
N ASN A 24 6.87 9.15 10.31
CA ASN A 24 6.42 7.77 10.08
C ASN A 24 7.58 6.78 9.86
N VAL A 25 8.69 7.25 9.29
CA VAL A 25 9.89 6.42 9.14
C VAL A 25 10.41 6.01 10.52
N GLN A 26 10.47 6.94 11.47
CA GLN A 26 10.89 6.65 12.83
C GLN A 26 9.88 5.72 13.53
N TYR A 27 8.57 6.00 13.42
CA TYR A 27 7.53 5.13 14.00
C TYR A 27 7.59 3.69 13.47
N THR A 28 7.99 3.50 12.21
CA THR A 28 8.19 2.15 11.65
C THR A 28 9.37 1.44 12.32
N VAL A 29 10.49 2.12 12.55
CA VAL A 29 11.64 1.56 13.28
C VAL A 29 11.28 1.25 14.73
N ASP A 30 10.56 2.15 15.40
CA ASP A 30 10.07 1.94 16.77
C ASP A 30 9.14 0.73 16.88
N ALA A 31 8.29 0.52 15.85
CA ALA A 31 7.43 -0.66 15.77
C ALA A 31 8.24 -1.97 15.62
N VAL A 32 9.38 -1.95 14.92
CA VAL A 32 10.27 -3.13 14.85
C VAL A 32 10.88 -3.41 16.24
N HIS A 33 11.34 -2.39 16.97
CA HIS A 33 11.84 -2.56 18.34
C HIS A 33 10.74 -3.08 19.27
N LEU A 34 9.50 -2.59 19.11
CA LEU A 34 8.35 -3.10 19.86
C LEU A 34 8.09 -4.57 19.55
N ALA A 35 8.13 -4.96 18.27
CA ALA A 35 7.99 -6.35 17.86
C ALA A 35 9.06 -7.26 18.49
N SER A 36 10.30 -6.77 18.59
CA SER A 36 11.40 -7.47 19.28
C SER A 36 11.10 -7.67 20.78
N ARG A 37 10.62 -6.62 21.46
CA ARG A 37 10.24 -6.71 22.89
C ARG A 37 9.12 -7.71 23.16
N PHE A 38 8.20 -7.89 22.20
CA PHE A 38 7.16 -8.92 22.23
C PHE A 38 7.63 -10.28 21.68
N HIS A 39 8.92 -10.47 21.48
CA HIS A 39 9.52 -11.71 20.98
C HIS A 39 8.90 -12.20 19.65
N CYS A 40 8.41 -11.29 18.83
CA CYS A 40 7.90 -11.61 17.51
C CYS A 40 9.04 -12.07 16.59
N LYS A 41 8.82 -13.18 15.89
CA LYS A 41 9.80 -13.74 14.94
C LYS A 41 9.64 -13.19 13.54
N LYS A 42 8.54 -12.47 13.28
CA LYS A 42 8.22 -11.92 11.97
C LYS A 42 7.58 -10.54 12.13
N PHE A 43 7.99 -9.62 11.27
CA PHE A 43 7.44 -8.27 11.14
C PHE A 43 6.91 -8.10 9.71
N ILE A 44 5.66 -7.69 9.55
CA ILE A 44 5.03 -7.38 8.28
C ILE A 44 4.72 -5.89 8.25
N GLY A 45 5.40 -5.17 7.37
CA GLY A 45 5.23 -3.73 7.20
C GLY A 45 4.39 -3.39 5.96
N ALA A 46 3.47 -2.42 6.12
CA ALA A 46 2.67 -1.90 5.02
C ALA A 46 3.43 -0.82 4.24
N GLY A 47 3.96 -1.22 3.09
CA GLY A 47 4.49 -0.36 2.04
C GLY A 47 3.39 0.16 1.12
N SER A 48 3.78 0.72 -0.02
CA SER A 48 2.87 1.29 -1.01
C SER A 48 3.41 1.18 -2.42
N GLN A 49 2.51 1.09 -3.40
CA GLN A 49 2.85 1.28 -4.81
C GLN A 49 3.52 2.62 -5.09
N ALA A 50 3.30 3.64 -4.25
CA ALA A 50 3.94 4.95 -4.37
C ALA A 50 5.47 4.91 -4.28
N GLU A 51 6.05 3.83 -3.73
CA GLU A 51 7.50 3.59 -3.73
C GLU A 51 8.06 3.40 -5.13
N TYR A 52 7.25 2.88 -6.06
CA TYR A 52 7.66 2.69 -7.45
C TYR A 52 7.58 3.97 -8.29
N GLY A 53 6.75 4.95 -7.87
CA GLY A 53 6.49 6.14 -8.68
C GLY A 53 5.79 5.82 -10.00
N ILE A 54 6.08 6.62 -11.03
CA ILE A 54 5.49 6.44 -12.36
C ILE A 54 6.32 5.39 -13.13
N GLN A 55 5.68 4.33 -13.56
CA GLN A 55 6.31 3.23 -14.31
C GLN A 55 5.63 3.05 -15.67
N MET A 56 6.42 2.85 -16.71
CA MET A 56 5.93 2.61 -18.08
C MET A 56 5.73 1.10 -18.37
N LYS A 57 6.20 0.24 -17.49
CA LYS A 57 6.10 -1.23 -17.62
C LYS A 57 5.30 -1.81 -16.48
N LYS A 58 4.88 -3.06 -16.61
CA LYS A 58 4.25 -3.82 -15.53
C LYS A 58 5.18 -3.84 -14.31
N ILE A 59 4.62 -3.52 -13.15
CA ILE A 59 5.34 -3.48 -11.88
C ILE A 59 5.29 -4.88 -11.23
N ASP A 60 6.40 -5.27 -10.64
CA ASP A 60 6.55 -6.43 -9.77
C ASP A 60 7.43 -6.11 -8.56
N ALA A 61 7.68 -7.10 -7.69
CA ALA A 61 8.49 -6.91 -6.48
C ALA A 61 9.97 -6.55 -6.77
N HIS A 62 10.46 -6.85 -7.98
CA HIS A 62 11.83 -6.59 -8.43
C HIS A 62 11.98 -5.27 -9.20
N SER A 63 10.87 -4.63 -9.53
CA SER A 63 10.88 -3.33 -10.20
C SER A 63 11.60 -2.28 -9.36
N THR A 64 12.43 -1.47 -10.01
CA THR A 64 13.23 -0.44 -9.33
C THR A 64 12.34 0.65 -8.77
N PRO A 65 12.40 0.94 -7.45
CA PRO A 65 11.68 2.05 -6.85
C PRO A 65 12.16 3.40 -7.41
N ASN A 66 11.21 4.29 -7.68
CA ASN A 66 11.48 5.66 -8.12
C ASN A 66 10.35 6.60 -7.64
N PRO A 67 10.22 6.81 -6.31
CA PRO A 67 9.12 7.58 -5.74
C PRO A 67 9.17 9.03 -6.18
N VAL A 68 7.98 9.64 -6.36
CA VAL A 68 7.82 11.03 -6.81
C VAL A 68 7.14 11.92 -5.76
N SER A 69 6.71 11.36 -4.63
CA SER A 69 6.06 12.08 -3.53
C SER A 69 6.83 11.89 -2.22
N ALA A 70 6.72 12.83 -1.28
CA ALA A 70 7.32 12.68 0.05
C ALA A 70 6.83 11.40 0.75
N TYR A 71 5.55 11.06 0.59
CA TYR A 71 4.98 9.80 1.05
C TYR A 71 5.69 8.56 0.47
N GLY A 72 5.87 8.53 -0.85
CA GLY A 72 6.54 7.40 -1.52
C GLY A 72 8.01 7.27 -1.10
N HIS A 73 8.73 8.40 -0.98
CA HIS A 73 10.10 8.42 -0.47
C HIS A 73 10.18 7.92 0.96
N ALA A 74 9.30 8.39 1.85
CA ALA A 74 9.27 7.94 3.25
C ALA A 74 8.96 6.46 3.38
N LYS A 75 8.02 5.92 2.59
CA LYS A 75 7.71 4.48 2.54
C LYS A 75 8.93 3.65 2.11
N LEU A 76 9.66 4.11 1.10
CA LEU A 76 10.88 3.43 0.64
C LEU A 76 11.96 3.44 1.73
N ILE A 77 12.25 4.59 2.33
CA ILE A 77 13.22 4.72 3.43
C ILE A 77 12.82 3.86 4.63
N ALA A 78 11.53 3.85 4.99
CA ALA A 78 11.01 3.01 6.06
C ALA A 78 11.22 1.52 5.76
N SER A 79 11.00 1.08 4.52
CA SER A 79 11.28 -0.29 4.06
C SER A 79 12.74 -0.69 4.30
N GLU A 80 13.67 0.15 3.88
CA GLU A 80 15.11 -0.10 4.00
C GLU A 80 15.57 -0.16 5.46
N LYS A 81 15.16 0.85 6.26
CA LYS A 81 15.49 0.90 7.69
C LYS A 81 14.85 -0.25 8.46
N CYS A 82 13.59 -0.58 8.15
CA CYS A 82 12.87 -1.71 8.75
C CYS A 82 13.62 -3.03 8.48
N LYS A 83 14.02 -3.27 7.23
CA LYS A 83 14.78 -4.47 6.84
C LYS A 83 16.09 -4.57 7.62
N THR A 84 16.88 -3.50 7.67
CA THR A 84 18.15 -3.48 8.39
C THR A 84 17.95 -3.71 9.89
N CYS A 85 16.97 -3.03 10.50
CA CYS A 85 16.65 -3.18 11.91
C CYS A 85 16.17 -4.60 12.25
N CYS A 86 15.28 -5.17 11.42
CA CYS A 86 14.81 -6.55 11.62
C CYS A 86 15.97 -7.56 11.52
N GLN A 87 16.90 -7.37 10.57
CA GLN A 87 18.08 -8.23 10.42
C GLN A 87 18.95 -8.21 11.67
N SER A 88 19.25 -7.03 12.25
CA SER A 88 20.05 -6.91 13.47
C SER A 88 19.38 -7.54 14.70
N LEU A 89 18.04 -7.68 14.70
CA LEU A 89 17.25 -8.25 15.78
C LEU A 89 16.81 -9.70 15.54
N ASN A 90 17.29 -10.35 14.46
CA ASN A 90 16.90 -11.71 14.05
C ASN A 90 15.37 -11.87 13.88
N ILE A 91 14.73 -10.83 13.32
CA ILE A 91 13.31 -10.83 12.98
C ILE A 91 13.18 -10.93 11.44
N ILE A 92 12.34 -11.82 10.95
CA ILE A 92 12.03 -11.90 9.51
C ILE A 92 11.23 -10.67 9.11
N CYS A 93 11.75 -9.87 8.17
CA CYS A 93 11.06 -8.69 7.63
C CYS A 93 10.34 -9.05 6.34
N ILE A 94 9.05 -8.80 6.29
CA ILE A 94 8.22 -8.84 5.09
C ILE A 94 7.70 -7.42 4.84
N TRP A 95 8.03 -6.86 3.69
CA TRP A 95 7.53 -5.55 3.28
C TRP A 95 6.49 -5.71 2.17
N THR A 96 5.28 -5.20 2.38
CA THR A 96 4.18 -5.38 1.44
C THR A 96 3.87 -4.07 0.73
N ARG A 97 4.25 -3.93 -0.54
CA ARG A 97 3.87 -2.78 -1.37
C ARG A 97 2.44 -2.94 -1.82
N ILE A 98 1.56 -2.30 -1.07
CA ILE A 98 0.11 -2.39 -1.27
C ILE A 98 -0.27 -1.48 -2.43
N PHE A 99 -0.97 -2.03 -3.40
CA PHE A 99 -1.56 -1.30 -4.51
C PHE A 99 -2.90 -0.69 -4.10
N SER A 100 -3.82 -0.44 -5.03
CA SER A 100 -5.07 0.18 -4.65
C SER A 100 -6.04 -0.84 -4.07
N VAL A 101 -6.21 -0.81 -2.77
CA VAL A 101 -7.25 -1.56 -2.09
C VAL A 101 -8.54 -0.74 -2.10
N TYR A 102 -9.65 -1.41 -2.40
CA TYR A 102 -11.00 -0.84 -2.33
C TYR A 102 -11.91 -1.73 -1.49
N GLY A 103 -12.98 -1.16 -0.95
CA GLY A 103 -13.95 -1.90 -0.15
C GLY A 103 -14.90 -0.97 0.58
N ILE A 104 -15.72 -1.55 1.45
CA ILE A 104 -16.77 -0.81 2.18
C ILE A 104 -16.20 0.17 3.21
N HIS A 105 -14.95 -0.06 3.65
CA HIS A 105 -14.26 0.80 4.63
C HIS A 105 -13.34 1.83 3.97
N ASP A 106 -13.28 1.87 2.64
CA ASP A 106 -12.50 2.87 1.93
C ASP A 106 -13.16 4.25 2.02
N ARG A 107 -12.37 5.29 1.78
CA ARG A 107 -12.84 6.68 1.86
C ARG A 107 -13.97 6.93 0.86
N SER A 108 -14.96 7.70 1.28
CA SER A 108 -16.11 8.06 0.44
C SER A 108 -15.76 8.84 -0.83
N ASP A 109 -14.59 9.51 -0.83
CA ASP A 109 -14.05 10.27 -1.98
C ASP A 109 -13.03 9.48 -2.81
N SER A 110 -12.81 8.19 -2.51
CA SER A 110 -12.03 7.32 -3.39
C SER A 110 -12.76 7.13 -4.73
N LEU A 111 -12.01 6.86 -5.81
CA LEU A 111 -12.57 6.80 -7.15
C LEU A 111 -13.71 5.76 -7.25
N ILE A 112 -13.51 4.57 -6.70
CA ILE A 112 -14.51 3.49 -6.75
C ILE A 112 -15.75 3.88 -5.94
N ASN A 113 -15.59 4.36 -4.69
CA ASN A 113 -16.73 4.74 -3.86
C ASN A 113 -17.47 5.98 -4.40
N TYR A 114 -16.76 6.93 -5.01
CA TYR A 114 -17.37 8.05 -5.71
C TYR A 114 -18.21 7.58 -6.91
N ALA A 115 -17.64 6.70 -7.74
CA ALA A 115 -18.34 6.14 -8.90
C ALA A 115 -19.60 5.37 -8.50
N LEU A 116 -19.49 4.46 -7.52
CA LEU A 116 -20.63 3.70 -6.98
C LEU A 116 -21.72 4.61 -6.41
N ARG A 117 -21.35 5.63 -5.65
CA ARG A 117 -22.32 6.57 -5.10
C ARG A 117 -23.09 7.30 -6.20
N CYS A 118 -22.39 7.82 -7.22
CA CYS A 118 -23.04 8.48 -8.34
C CYS A 118 -23.96 7.54 -9.12
N ALA A 119 -23.53 6.30 -9.35
CA ALA A 119 -24.35 5.29 -10.03
C ALA A 119 -25.63 4.97 -9.25
N ILE A 120 -25.54 4.80 -7.91
CA ILE A 120 -26.68 4.51 -7.04
C ILE A 120 -27.65 5.70 -6.92
N SER A 121 -27.11 6.94 -6.81
CA SER A 121 -27.93 8.14 -6.64
C SER A 121 -28.48 8.70 -7.95
N GLY A 122 -28.03 8.20 -9.10
CA GLY A 122 -28.36 8.75 -10.42
C GLY A 122 -27.70 10.10 -10.69
N GLU A 123 -26.69 10.49 -9.89
CA GLU A 123 -25.97 11.72 -10.08
C GLU A 123 -24.97 11.61 -11.24
N LYS A 124 -24.76 12.74 -11.95
CA LYS A 124 -23.76 12.79 -13.00
C LYS A 124 -22.36 12.73 -12.41
N ALA A 125 -21.65 11.65 -12.65
CA ALA A 125 -20.25 11.52 -12.27
C ALA A 125 -19.34 12.31 -13.22
N VAL A 126 -18.28 12.92 -12.66
CA VAL A 126 -17.27 13.67 -13.41
C VAL A 126 -15.90 13.05 -13.15
N PHE A 127 -15.29 12.55 -14.23
CA PHE A 127 -13.97 11.95 -14.20
C PHE A 127 -13.04 12.68 -15.17
N SER A 128 -11.73 12.56 -14.93
CA SER A 128 -10.72 12.85 -15.95
C SER A 128 -10.82 11.81 -17.07
N LYS A 129 -9.95 11.90 -18.09
CA LYS A 129 -9.91 10.87 -19.17
C LYS A 129 -9.69 9.44 -18.68
N ALA A 130 -9.24 9.25 -17.42
CA ALA A 130 -9.08 7.94 -16.75
C ALA A 130 -8.33 6.90 -17.59
N LEU A 131 -7.33 7.34 -18.39
CA LEU A 131 -6.54 6.47 -19.28
C LEU A 131 -5.42 5.70 -18.56
N ASN A 132 -5.08 6.11 -17.34
CA ASN A 132 -4.05 5.45 -16.55
C ASN A 132 -4.47 4.01 -16.26
N LYS A 133 -3.53 3.09 -16.42
CA LYS A 133 -3.72 1.71 -16.00
C LYS A 133 -3.62 1.60 -14.49
N TRP A 134 -4.54 0.82 -13.91
CA TRP A 134 -4.63 0.65 -12.46
C TRP A 134 -4.93 -0.78 -12.10
N ASP A 135 -4.53 -1.20 -10.91
CA ASP A 135 -4.81 -2.52 -10.36
C ASP A 135 -5.54 -2.33 -9.04
N TYR A 136 -6.75 -2.84 -8.94
CA TYR A 136 -7.55 -2.79 -7.71
C TYR A 136 -7.65 -4.18 -7.08
N LEU A 137 -7.48 -4.22 -5.76
CA LEU A 137 -7.60 -5.41 -4.93
C LEU A 137 -8.70 -5.19 -3.89
N PHE A 138 -9.61 -6.15 -3.72
CA PHE A 138 -10.65 -6.02 -2.73
C PHE A 138 -10.07 -6.17 -1.30
N GLU A 139 -10.65 -5.46 -0.32
CA GLU A 139 -10.09 -5.38 1.04
C GLU A 139 -9.99 -6.74 1.74
N SER A 140 -10.96 -7.66 1.53
CA SER A 140 -10.89 -9.00 2.11
C SER A 140 -9.73 -9.83 1.55
N ASP A 141 -9.43 -9.68 0.25
CA ASP A 141 -8.33 -10.39 -0.39
C ASP A 141 -6.98 -9.83 0.09
N ALA A 142 -6.89 -8.51 0.24
CA ALA A 142 -5.71 -7.88 0.83
C ALA A 142 -5.47 -8.40 2.26
N ALA A 143 -6.50 -8.49 3.08
CA ALA A 143 -6.43 -9.03 4.43
C ALA A 143 -6.03 -10.51 4.43
N ALA A 144 -6.62 -11.32 3.55
CA ALA A 144 -6.29 -12.75 3.41
C ALA A 144 -4.82 -12.97 3.02
N ILE A 145 -4.29 -12.16 2.09
CA ILE A 145 -2.88 -12.21 1.69
C ILE A 145 -1.98 -11.85 2.87
N LEU A 146 -2.28 -10.78 3.61
CA LEU A 146 -1.50 -10.39 4.79
C LEU A 146 -1.48 -11.49 5.85
N LEU A 147 -2.63 -12.11 6.14
CA LEU A 147 -2.73 -13.25 7.06
C LEU A 147 -1.92 -14.46 6.57
N LEU A 148 -1.98 -14.75 5.27
CA LEU A 148 -1.21 -15.85 4.67
C LEU A 148 0.30 -15.62 4.81
N LEU A 149 0.79 -14.40 4.54
CA LEU A 149 2.20 -14.02 4.72
C LEU A 149 2.63 -14.18 6.19
N GLY A 150 1.74 -13.90 7.14
CA GLY A 150 2.00 -14.12 8.56
C GLY A 150 2.19 -15.58 8.92
N LYS A 151 1.43 -16.48 8.30
CA LYS A 151 1.43 -17.93 8.57
C LYS A 151 2.51 -18.68 7.80
N LYS A 152 2.81 -18.31 6.56
CA LYS A 152 3.79 -18.98 5.70
C LYS A 152 5.21 -18.79 6.19
N ILE A 153 6.04 -19.81 5.99
CA ILE A 153 7.50 -19.71 6.20
C ILE A 153 8.08 -19.04 4.96
N VAL A 154 8.51 -17.82 5.13
CA VAL A 154 9.17 -17.01 4.09
C VAL A 154 10.37 -16.29 4.71
N ASN A 155 11.38 -16.01 3.91
CA ASN A 155 12.53 -15.20 4.31
C ASN A 155 12.23 -13.70 4.17
N HIS A 156 13.19 -12.84 4.52
CA HIS A 156 13.11 -11.41 4.24
C HIS A 156 12.77 -11.16 2.77
N SER A 157 11.64 -10.51 2.51
CA SER A 157 11.12 -10.36 1.15
C SER A 157 10.25 -9.12 1.02
N THR A 158 10.15 -8.62 -0.21
CA THR A 158 9.17 -7.61 -0.60
C THR A 158 8.12 -8.27 -1.48
N PHE A 159 6.85 -7.99 -1.23
CA PHE A 159 5.71 -8.48 -2.00
C PHE A 159 4.88 -7.31 -2.52
N CYS A 160 4.39 -7.41 -3.76
CA CYS A 160 3.33 -6.55 -4.25
C CYS A 160 1.98 -7.15 -3.83
N LEU A 161 1.17 -6.39 -3.11
CA LEU A 161 -0.22 -6.73 -2.84
C LEU A 161 -1.10 -6.08 -3.91
N ALA A 162 -1.48 -6.87 -4.89
CA ALA A 162 -2.24 -6.46 -6.07
C ALA A 162 -3.06 -7.64 -6.58
N SER A 163 -4.09 -7.40 -7.42
CA SER A 163 -4.82 -8.47 -8.08
C SER A 163 -3.99 -9.13 -9.21
N GLY A 164 -2.99 -8.42 -9.73
CA GLY A 164 -2.22 -8.82 -10.90
C GLY A 164 -2.90 -8.48 -12.24
N ILE A 165 -4.12 -7.93 -12.18
CA ILE A 165 -4.90 -7.51 -13.34
C ILE A 165 -4.88 -5.98 -13.40
N SER A 166 -4.26 -5.44 -14.46
CA SER A 166 -4.17 -3.99 -14.67
C SER A 166 -4.94 -3.62 -15.93
N LYS A 167 -5.93 -2.74 -15.80
CA LYS A 167 -6.73 -2.19 -16.91
C LYS A 167 -6.89 -0.67 -16.79
N PRO A 168 -7.29 0.05 -17.86
CA PRO A 168 -7.56 1.48 -17.77
C PRO A 168 -8.59 1.78 -16.66
N LEU A 169 -8.41 2.88 -15.94
CA LEU A 169 -9.37 3.31 -14.91
C LEU A 169 -10.79 3.45 -15.46
N MET A 170 -10.93 3.90 -16.72
CA MET A 170 -12.22 4.01 -17.39
C MET A 170 -12.95 2.66 -17.44
N SER A 171 -12.26 1.54 -17.69
CA SER A 171 -12.89 0.22 -17.72
C SER A 171 -13.51 -0.19 -16.37
N TYR A 172 -12.92 0.20 -15.24
CA TYR A 172 -13.54 -0.01 -13.92
C TYR A 172 -14.78 0.86 -13.71
N ILE A 173 -14.74 2.09 -14.25
CA ILE A 173 -15.88 3.01 -14.16
C ILE A 173 -17.04 2.48 -15.00
N GLU A 174 -16.78 2.04 -16.24
CA GLU A 174 -17.80 1.46 -17.15
C GLU A 174 -18.48 0.25 -16.51
N GLU A 175 -17.71 -0.68 -15.91
CA GLU A 175 -18.26 -1.86 -15.23
C GLU A 175 -19.18 -1.52 -14.02
N ILE A 176 -19.10 -0.33 -13.44
CA ILE A 176 -19.99 0.11 -12.36
C ILE A 176 -21.35 0.57 -12.91
N TRP A 177 -21.41 1.02 -14.18
CA TRP A 177 -22.64 1.49 -14.82
C TRP A 177 -23.35 0.42 -15.67
N GLU A 178 -22.75 -0.75 -15.85
CA GLU A 178 -23.39 -1.94 -16.46
C GLU A 178 -24.28 -2.68 -15.43
#